data_22d979b7851bbadd4f909c1b31ce2faf
#
_entry.id   22d979b7851bbadd4f909c1b31ce2faf
#
_cell.length_a   1.000
_cell.length_b   1.000
_cell.length_c   1.000
_cell.angle_alpha   90.00
_cell.angle_beta   90.00
_cell.angle_gamma   90.00
#
_symmetry.space_group_name_H-M   'P 1'
#
loop_
_entity.id
_entity.type
_entity.pdbx_description
1 polymer ?
#
loop_
_entity_poly.entity_id
_entity_poly.type
_entity_poly.pdbx_seq_one_letter_code
_entity_poly.pdbx_strand_id
1 'polypeptide(L)'
;MEQFLQGPLVTLETLGDGNQLIAVGGFDVSLSEPPYFIETAADWNGPNGIAHREACLAQLKAFGVGFGVCHSEFIITENGPVLVEINYRSIGDGREFLLNNLAHFGWFSTILGLHLGRRLDGDYQIHGSAHVHYVVAGHSGVIDGGSTSFIQHDDDIITQQQVLKTAGEHFQQSYSNKDYLARISIVSPSGRNLDQALQNALSNFDLAPTREVAA
;
A
#
# COMPACT_ATOMS: atom_id res chain seq x y z
N MET A 1 9.72 23.86 -8.56
CA MET A 1 9.26 23.32 -9.85
C MET A 1 9.94 21.98 -9.99
N GLU A 2 9.20 20.90 -10.20
CA GLU A 2 9.72 19.53 -10.32
C GLU A 2 9.47 19.03 -11.73
N GLN A 3 10.26 18.03 -12.17
CA GLN A 3 10.06 17.38 -13.45
C GLN A 3 8.87 16.41 -13.31
N PHE A 4 7.94 16.43 -14.27
CA PHE A 4 6.93 15.41 -14.37
C PHE A 4 7.56 14.11 -14.92
N LEU A 5 7.48 13.03 -14.14
CA LEU A 5 7.98 11.72 -14.52
C LEU A 5 6.84 10.84 -15.02
N GLN A 6 7.08 10.05 -16.05
CA GLN A 6 6.12 9.07 -16.59
C GLN A 6 6.62 7.66 -16.34
N GLY A 7 5.74 6.80 -15.84
CA GLY A 7 6.01 5.40 -15.58
C GLY A 7 5.24 4.86 -14.39
N PRO A 8 5.31 3.55 -14.12
CA PRO A 8 4.72 2.93 -12.94
C PRO A 8 5.31 3.52 -11.65
N LEU A 9 4.44 3.75 -10.66
CA LEU A 9 4.83 4.04 -9.29
C LEU A 9 5.10 2.73 -8.56
N VAL A 10 6.28 2.63 -7.96
CA VAL A 10 6.61 1.50 -7.08
C VAL A 10 7.12 2.02 -5.73
N THR A 11 6.94 1.22 -4.69
CA THR A 11 7.55 1.48 -3.38
C THR A 11 8.69 0.51 -3.10
N LEU A 12 9.56 0.87 -2.18
CA LEU A 12 10.56 -0.02 -1.59
C LEU A 12 10.56 0.14 -0.08
N GLU A 13 10.25 -0.96 0.60
CA GLU A 13 10.33 -1.04 2.05
C GLU A 13 11.68 -1.59 2.46
N THR A 14 12.39 -0.88 3.35
CA THR A 14 13.72 -1.27 3.78
C THR A 14 13.84 -1.31 5.30
N LEU A 15 14.74 -2.16 5.78
CA LEU A 15 15.20 -2.21 7.17
C LEU A 15 16.70 -2.00 7.20
N GLY A 16 17.17 -1.17 8.13
CA GLY A 16 18.57 -0.88 8.33
C GLY A 16 18.99 -0.95 9.80
N ASP A 17 20.15 -1.53 10.09
CA ASP A 17 20.71 -1.62 11.46
C ASP A 17 21.92 -0.71 11.69
N GLY A 18 22.20 0.17 10.72
CA GLY A 18 23.36 1.06 10.71
C GLY A 18 24.61 0.46 10.10
N ASN A 19 24.66 -0.88 9.89
CA ASN A 19 25.76 -1.56 9.18
C ASN A 19 25.34 -2.04 7.80
N GLN A 20 24.10 -2.49 7.70
CA GLN A 20 23.52 -2.95 6.44
C GLN A 20 22.13 -2.34 6.26
N LEU A 21 21.74 -2.17 5.00
CA LEU A 21 20.39 -1.81 4.56
C LEU A 21 19.91 -2.93 3.64
N ILE A 22 18.77 -3.51 3.97
CA ILE A 22 18.12 -4.58 3.19
C ILE A 22 16.77 -4.12 2.67
N ALA A 23 16.40 -4.55 1.46
CA ALA A 23 15.08 -4.42 0.92
C ALA A 23 14.24 -5.63 1.34
N VAL A 24 13.10 -5.40 1.98
CA VAL A 24 12.18 -6.48 2.40
C VAL A 24 11.11 -6.78 1.36
N GLY A 25 10.85 -5.84 0.47
CA GLY A 25 9.90 -5.90 -0.62
C GLY A 25 9.39 -4.51 -0.98
N GLY A 26 8.31 -4.43 -1.76
CA GLY A 26 7.68 -3.18 -2.13
C GLY A 26 6.34 -3.40 -2.83
N PHE A 27 5.60 -2.33 -3.06
CA PHE A 27 4.32 -2.38 -3.76
C PHE A 27 4.46 -1.80 -5.18
N ASP A 28 3.82 -2.43 -6.15
CA ASP A 28 3.44 -1.79 -7.40
C ASP A 28 2.13 -1.05 -7.15
N VAL A 29 2.08 0.26 -7.36
CA VAL A 29 0.94 1.12 -7.03
C VAL A 29 0.17 1.48 -8.28
N SER A 30 -1.14 1.26 -8.25
CA SER A 30 -2.07 1.70 -9.30
C SER A 30 -2.63 3.08 -8.95
N LEU A 31 -2.58 3.98 -9.93
CA LEU A 31 -3.08 5.34 -9.79
C LEU A 31 -4.30 5.58 -10.68
N SER A 32 -5.18 6.49 -10.28
CA SER A 32 -6.23 7.00 -11.14
C SER A 32 -5.62 7.79 -12.30
N GLU A 33 -6.41 7.99 -13.35
CA GLU A 33 -6.02 8.82 -14.48
C GLU A 33 -5.65 10.26 -14.06
N PRO A 34 -4.72 10.90 -14.80
CA PRO A 34 -4.40 12.31 -14.60
C PRO A 34 -5.67 13.19 -14.61
N PRO A 35 -5.65 14.34 -13.93
CA PRO A 35 -4.52 14.97 -13.25
C PRO A 35 -4.39 14.66 -11.76
N TYR A 36 -5.22 13.77 -11.19
CA TYR A 36 -5.36 13.65 -9.74
C TYR A 36 -4.44 12.61 -9.10
N PHE A 37 -4.08 11.53 -9.82
CA PHE A 37 -3.16 10.48 -9.37
C PHE A 37 -3.53 9.88 -7.99
N ILE A 38 -4.84 9.65 -7.76
CA ILE A 38 -5.33 9.00 -6.54
C ILE A 38 -4.88 7.53 -6.56
N GLU A 39 -4.29 7.05 -5.48
CA GLU A 39 -3.97 5.63 -5.37
C GLU A 39 -5.26 4.79 -5.34
N THR A 40 -5.38 3.83 -6.25
CA THR A 40 -6.58 2.97 -6.36
C THR A 40 -6.32 1.55 -5.92
N ALA A 41 -5.09 1.08 -6.02
CA ALA A 41 -4.68 -0.25 -5.57
C ALA A 41 -3.16 -0.32 -5.37
N ALA A 42 -2.70 -1.36 -4.68
CA ALA A 42 -1.29 -1.70 -4.62
C ALA A 42 -1.10 -3.22 -4.43
N ASP A 43 -0.13 -3.79 -5.17
CA ASP A 43 0.22 -5.20 -5.16
C ASP A 43 1.59 -5.42 -4.55
N TRP A 44 1.66 -6.24 -3.51
CA TRP A 44 2.93 -6.58 -2.86
C TRP A 44 3.83 -7.40 -3.78
N ASN A 45 5.09 -6.95 -3.90
CA ASN A 45 6.07 -7.57 -4.78
C ASN A 45 5.58 -7.73 -6.23
N GLY A 46 4.94 -6.67 -6.76
CA GLY A 46 4.55 -6.62 -8.15
C GLY A 46 5.75 -6.65 -9.11
N PRO A 47 5.52 -6.93 -10.40
CA PRO A 47 6.58 -7.18 -11.38
C PRO A 47 7.55 -6.00 -11.56
N ASN A 48 7.06 -4.76 -11.49
CA ASN A 48 7.93 -3.58 -11.64
C ASN A 48 8.84 -3.40 -10.43
N GLY A 49 8.30 -3.55 -9.20
CA GLY A 49 9.06 -3.46 -7.96
C GLY A 49 10.13 -4.55 -7.89
N ILE A 50 9.79 -5.79 -8.25
CA ILE A 50 10.76 -6.90 -8.30
C ILE A 50 11.89 -6.62 -9.29
N ALA A 51 11.55 -6.21 -10.52
CA ALA A 51 12.52 -5.99 -11.60
C ALA A 51 13.53 -4.88 -11.27
N HIS A 52 13.14 -3.88 -10.47
CA HIS A 52 13.97 -2.69 -10.20
C HIS A 52 14.47 -2.59 -8.75
N ARG A 53 14.19 -3.60 -7.91
CA ARG A 53 14.51 -3.61 -6.47
C ARG A 53 15.95 -3.23 -6.15
N GLU A 54 16.92 -3.85 -6.83
CA GLU A 54 18.34 -3.61 -6.58
C GLU A 54 18.76 -2.18 -6.98
N ALA A 55 18.24 -1.67 -8.10
CA ALA A 55 18.53 -0.32 -8.54
C ALA A 55 17.94 0.74 -7.60
N CYS A 56 16.71 0.51 -7.10
CA CYS A 56 16.09 1.35 -6.07
C CYS A 56 16.90 1.33 -4.77
N LEU A 57 17.28 0.14 -4.29
CA LEU A 57 18.09 -0.02 -3.08
C LEU A 57 19.45 0.68 -3.20
N ALA A 58 20.09 0.60 -4.38
CA ALA A 58 21.36 1.28 -4.62
C ALA A 58 21.23 2.81 -4.52
N GLN A 59 20.13 3.39 -5.01
CA GLN A 59 19.87 4.82 -4.87
C GLN A 59 19.69 5.21 -3.40
N LEU A 60 18.92 4.44 -2.60
CA LEU A 60 18.75 4.72 -1.17
C LEU A 60 20.07 4.68 -0.42
N LYS A 61 20.92 3.70 -0.70
CA LYS A 61 22.28 3.62 -0.13
C LYS A 61 23.12 4.83 -0.50
N ALA A 62 23.04 5.29 -1.75
CA ALA A 62 23.75 6.49 -2.22
C ALA A 62 23.27 7.78 -1.53
N PHE A 63 21.98 7.85 -1.16
CA PHE A 63 21.42 8.95 -0.33
C PHE A 63 21.77 8.84 1.16
N GLY A 64 22.41 7.73 1.60
CA GLY A 64 22.80 7.54 2.99
C GLY A 64 21.72 6.94 3.88
N VAL A 65 20.65 6.36 3.30
CA VAL A 65 19.68 5.56 4.07
C VAL A 65 20.38 4.32 4.63
N GLY A 66 20.30 4.10 5.93
CA GLY A 66 21.05 3.00 6.56
C GLY A 66 20.57 2.51 7.92
N PHE A 67 19.65 3.25 8.58
CA PHE A 67 19.16 2.86 9.91
C PHE A 67 17.63 3.01 10.02
N GLY A 68 17.02 2.06 10.75
CA GLY A 68 15.57 2.04 11.00
C GLY A 68 14.78 1.46 9.84
N VAL A 69 13.47 1.70 9.85
CA VAL A 69 12.57 1.38 8.76
C VAL A 69 12.46 2.57 7.81
N CYS A 70 12.42 2.31 6.52
CA CYS A 70 12.23 3.38 5.55
C CYS A 70 11.30 2.91 4.42
N HIS A 71 10.29 3.73 4.14
CA HIS A 71 9.39 3.63 3.00
C HIS A 71 9.84 4.62 1.93
N SER A 72 10.05 4.18 0.72
CA SER A 72 10.54 5.02 -0.37
C SER A 72 9.74 4.79 -1.64
N GLU A 73 9.54 5.86 -2.41
CA GLU A 73 8.73 5.84 -3.64
C GLU A 73 9.59 6.13 -4.86
N PHE A 74 9.33 5.42 -5.95
CA PHE A 74 10.04 5.54 -7.21
C PHE A 74 9.09 5.53 -8.39
N ILE A 75 9.38 6.33 -9.41
CA ILE A 75 8.78 6.18 -10.74
C ILE A 75 9.74 5.39 -11.62
N ILE A 76 9.25 4.32 -12.23
CA ILE A 76 10.04 3.52 -13.17
C ILE A 76 9.92 4.13 -14.55
N THR A 77 10.94 4.89 -14.95
CA THR A 77 11.01 5.52 -16.26
C THR A 77 11.68 4.58 -17.28
N GLU A 78 11.69 4.96 -18.56
CA GLU A 78 12.43 4.25 -19.60
C GLU A 78 13.95 4.13 -19.33
N ASN A 79 14.50 5.02 -18.51
CA ASN A 79 15.89 5.04 -18.11
C ASN A 79 16.14 4.39 -16.74
N GLY A 80 15.14 3.72 -16.16
CA GLY A 80 15.20 3.07 -14.86
C GLY A 80 14.46 3.83 -13.75
N PRO A 81 14.61 3.38 -12.49
CA PRO A 81 13.91 3.99 -11.37
C PRO A 81 14.45 5.39 -11.05
N VAL A 82 13.55 6.31 -10.77
CA VAL A 82 13.84 7.66 -10.27
C VAL A 82 13.20 7.81 -8.91
N LEU A 83 14.00 8.10 -7.90
CA LEU A 83 13.55 8.33 -6.54
C LEU A 83 12.67 9.59 -6.46
N VAL A 84 11.48 9.44 -5.87
CA VAL A 84 10.50 10.52 -5.66
C VAL A 84 10.50 10.97 -4.21
N GLU A 85 10.40 10.03 -3.27
CA GLU A 85 10.27 10.34 -1.85
C GLU A 85 10.98 9.31 -0.97
N ILE A 86 11.54 9.78 0.15
CA ILE A 86 12.12 8.96 1.23
C ILE A 86 11.42 9.30 2.53
N ASN A 87 10.74 8.33 3.13
CA ASN A 87 10.04 8.46 4.40
C ASN A 87 10.69 7.55 5.44
N TYR A 88 11.31 8.13 6.48
CA TYR A 88 11.88 7.37 7.61
C TYR A 88 10.79 6.90 8.57
N ARG A 89 9.90 6.08 8.05
CA ARG A 89 8.80 5.40 8.75
C ARG A 89 8.39 4.17 7.98
N SER A 90 7.60 3.30 8.59
CA SER A 90 6.86 2.26 7.87
C SER A 90 5.88 2.88 6.88
N ILE A 91 5.57 2.17 5.80
CA ILE A 91 4.46 2.50 4.91
C ILE A 91 3.19 2.71 5.73
N GLY A 92 2.34 3.62 5.28
CA GLY A 92 1.08 3.96 5.94
C GLY A 92 -0.15 3.35 5.27
N ASP A 93 -1.30 3.99 5.52
CA ASP A 93 -2.62 3.66 4.97
C ASP A 93 -3.07 2.22 5.23
N GLY A 94 -2.56 1.64 6.36
CA GLY A 94 -2.85 0.28 6.81
C GLY A 94 -2.10 -0.82 6.07
N ARG A 95 -1.25 -0.47 5.10
CA ARG A 95 -0.36 -1.43 4.43
C ARG A 95 0.68 -2.01 5.39
N GLU A 96 1.07 -1.28 6.43
CA GLU A 96 1.93 -1.76 7.51
C GLU A 96 1.34 -2.96 8.25
N PHE A 97 0.02 -3.05 8.36
CA PHE A 97 -0.65 -4.21 8.96
C PHE A 97 -0.66 -5.41 8.01
N LEU A 98 -0.75 -5.20 6.70
CA LEU A 98 -0.55 -6.25 5.71
C LEU A 98 0.85 -6.84 5.84
N LEU A 99 1.88 -5.99 5.91
CA LEU A 99 3.27 -6.43 6.09
C LEU A 99 3.44 -7.22 7.39
N ASN A 100 2.82 -6.77 8.49
CA ASN A 100 2.88 -7.49 9.76
C ASN A 100 2.20 -8.87 9.70
N ASN A 101 1.15 -9.03 8.90
CA ASN A 101 0.47 -10.32 8.69
C ASN A 101 1.29 -11.28 7.83
N LEU A 102 2.11 -10.77 6.91
CA LEU A 102 2.98 -11.57 6.03
C LEU A 102 4.35 -11.84 6.64
N ALA A 103 4.89 -10.89 7.41
CA ALA A 103 6.25 -10.96 7.94
C ALA A 103 6.36 -12.00 9.06
N HIS A 104 6.92 -13.16 8.75
CA HIS A 104 7.16 -14.26 9.71
C HIS A 104 8.03 -13.85 10.90
N PHE A 105 8.83 -12.79 10.75
CA PHE A 105 9.71 -12.23 11.78
C PHE A 105 9.03 -11.16 12.67
N GLY A 106 7.77 -10.81 12.40
CA GLY A 106 7.04 -9.76 13.10
C GLY A 106 7.54 -8.35 12.73
N TRP A 107 6.80 -7.67 11.84
CA TRP A 107 7.17 -6.36 11.28
C TRP A 107 7.45 -5.30 12.35
N PHE A 108 6.46 -5.04 13.20
CA PHE A 108 6.58 -4.00 14.23
C PHE A 108 7.61 -4.32 15.30
N SER A 109 7.73 -5.60 15.72
CA SER A 109 8.72 -6.02 16.72
C SER A 109 10.14 -5.90 16.20
N THR A 110 10.36 -6.12 14.91
CA THR A 110 11.67 -5.94 14.27
C THR A 110 12.04 -4.46 14.21
N ILE A 111 11.11 -3.59 13.79
CA ILE A 111 11.34 -2.14 13.77
C ILE A 111 11.72 -1.62 15.16
N LEU A 112 10.96 -1.99 16.21
CA LEU A 112 11.29 -1.63 17.58
C LEU A 112 12.65 -2.20 18.02
N GLY A 113 12.95 -3.43 17.61
CA GLY A 113 14.22 -4.09 17.89
C GLY A 113 15.43 -3.36 17.32
N LEU A 114 15.33 -2.82 16.09
CA LEU A 114 16.38 -2.01 15.48
C LEU A 114 16.67 -0.76 16.32
N HIS A 115 15.65 -0.05 16.80
CA HIS A 115 15.81 1.11 17.66
C HIS A 115 16.36 0.77 19.06
N LEU A 116 16.27 -0.49 19.48
CA LEU A 116 16.88 -1.03 20.70
C LEU A 116 18.29 -1.61 20.45
N GLY A 117 18.85 -1.41 19.25
CA GLY A 117 20.21 -1.84 18.91
C GLY A 117 20.32 -3.29 18.42
N ARG A 118 19.22 -3.98 18.12
CA ARG A 118 19.28 -5.32 17.50
C ARG A 118 19.86 -5.23 16.10
N ARG A 119 20.57 -6.28 15.68
CA ARG A 119 21.14 -6.40 14.35
C ARG A 119 20.19 -7.17 13.43
N LEU A 120 20.34 -6.94 12.13
CA LEU A 120 19.69 -7.73 11.10
C LEU A 120 20.53 -8.98 10.84
N ASP A 121 20.22 -10.08 11.51
CA ASP A 121 20.99 -11.34 11.51
C ASP A 121 20.18 -12.53 10.97
N GLY A 122 19.00 -12.28 10.40
CA GLY A 122 18.06 -13.27 9.90
C GLY A 122 17.64 -13.07 8.46
N ASP A 123 16.65 -13.87 8.04
CA ASP A 123 15.91 -13.65 6.80
C ASP A 123 14.74 -12.69 7.06
N TYR A 124 14.77 -11.55 6.38
CA TYR A 124 13.75 -10.50 6.49
C TYR A 124 12.98 -10.31 5.18
N GLN A 125 13.05 -11.28 4.26
CA GLN A 125 12.21 -11.24 3.06
C GLN A 125 10.76 -11.53 3.45
N ILE A 126 9.84 -10.71 2.95
CA ILE A 126 8.41 -10.92 3.14
C ILE A 126 7.85 -11.63 1.93
N HIS A 127 7.51 -12.90 2.12
CA HIS A 127 6.91 -13.75 1.11
C HIS A 127 5.39 -13.71 1.17
N GLY A 128 4.73 -14.39 0.22
CA GLY A 128 3.28 -14.43 0.10
C GLY A 128 2.74 -13.37 -0.85
N SER A 129 1.43 -13.27 -0.91
CA SER A 129 0.70 -12.31 -1.75
C SER A 129 -0.07 -11.32 -0.87
N ALA A 130 -0.05 -10.04 -1.23
CA ALA A 130 -0.94 -9.05 -0.64
C ALA A 130 -1.41 -8.06 -1.71
N HIS A 131 -2.66 -7.66 -1.58
CA HIS A 131 -3.31 -6.65 -2.39
C HIS A 131 -4.07 -5.68 -1.49
N VAL A 132 -4.00 -4.41 -1.79
CA VAL A 132 -4.90 -3.41 -1.23
C VAL A 132 -5.66 -2.73 -2.36
N HIS A 133 -6.97 -2.60 -2.19
CA HIS A 133 -7.85 -1.87 -3.10
C HIS A 133 -8.56 -0.75 -2.36
N TYR A 134 -8.57 0.44 -2.94
CA TYR A 134 -9.26 1.60 -2.40
C TYR A 134 -10.52 1.88 -3.21
N VAL A 135 -11.67 1.81 -2.57
CA VAL A 135 -12.95 2.20 -3.20
C VAL A 135 -13.05 3.72 -3.12
N VAL A 136 -12.91 4.38 -4.27
CA VAL A 136 -12.87 5.85 -4.36
C VAL A 136 -14.25 6.38 -4.70
N ALA A 137 -14.70 7.44 -4.00
CA ALA A 137 -15.95 8.12 -4.32
C ALA A 137 -15.86 8.84 -5.66
N GLY A 138 -16.84 8.62 -6.53
CA GLY A 138 -16.87 9.21 -7.87
C GLY A 138 -17.41 10.65 -7.94
N HIS A 139 -18.08 11.15 -6.90
CA HIS A 139 -18.67 12.50 -6.82
C HIS A 139 -19.00 12.87 -5.38
N SER A 140 -19.31 14.16 -5.14
CA SER A 140 -19.86 14.65 -3.87
C SER A 140 -21.32 14.23 -3.71
N GLY A 141 -21.78 14.15 -2.46
CA GLY A 141 -23.16 13.81 -2.13
C GLY A 141 -23.34 13.34 -0.70
N VAL A 142 -24.46 12.72 -0.39
CA VAL A 142 -24.69 12.05 0.89
C VAL A 142 -24.34 10.59 0.73
N ILE A 143 -23.51 10.07 1.62
CA ILE A 143 -23.11 8.66 1.61
C ILE A 143 -24.33 7.79 1.92
N ASP A 144 -24.61 6.80 1.08
CA ASP A 144 -25.69 5.83 1.24
C ASP A 144 -25.18 4.41 0.97
N GLY A 145 -25.82 3.42 1.60
CA GLY A 145 -25.51 2.01 1.47
C GLY A 145 -25.37 1.31 2.80
N GLY A 146 -25.23 -0.02 2.76
CA GLY A 146 -25.23 -0.91 3.93
C GLY A 146 -23.88 -1.55 4.23
N SER A 147 -22.83 -1.26 3.47
CA SER A 147 -21.53 -1.90 3.68
C SER A 147 -20.93 -1.60 5.05
N THR A 148 -20.40 -2.63 5.67
CA THR A 148 -19.77 -2.57 6.99
C THR A 148 -18.33 -3.10 6.96
N SER A 149 -17.54 -2.74 7.95
CA SER A 149 -16.20 -3.30 8.13
C SER A 149 -16.28 -4.75 8.59
N PHE A 150 -15.42 -5.61 8.03
CA PHE A 150 -15.31 -7.01 8.42
C PHE A 150 -13.89 -7.54 8.23
N ILE A 151 -13.61 -8.68 8.86
CA ILE A 151 -12.45 -9.54 8.57
C ILE A 151 -13.02 -10.94 8.29
N GLN A 152 -12.62 -11.52 7.16
CA GLN A 152 -13.01 -12.86 6.72
C GLN A 152 -11.75 -13.70 6.50
N HIS A 153 -11.80 -14.95 6.95
CA HIS A 153 -10.78 -15.95 6.72
C HIS A 153 -11.34 -17.04 5.80
N ASP A 154 -10.62 -17.31 4.71
CA ASP A 154 -10.93 -18.39 3.77
C ASP A 154 -9.64 -19.18 3.50
N ASP A 155 -9.46 -20.30 4.21
CA ASP A 155 -8.19 -21.01 4.34
C ASP A 155 -7.08 -20.04 4.82
N ASP A 156 -6.03 -19.84 4.00
CA ASP A 156 -4.94 -18.92 4.27
C ASP A 156 -5.14 -17.52 3.67
N ILE A 157 -6.26 -17.26 3.02
CA ILE A 157 -6.62 -15.92 2.53
C ILE A 157 -7.36 -15.16 3.62
N ILE A 158 -6.83 -14.00 3.98
CA ILE A 158 -7.47 -13.07 4.91
C ILE A 158 -7.91 -11.86 4.13
N THR A 159 -9.21 -11.60 4.10
CA THR A 159 -9.81 -10.40 3.51
C THR A 159 -10.29 -9.49 4.63
N GLN A 160 -9.81 -8.26 4.65
CA GLN A 160 -10.26 -7.21 5.55
C GLN A 160 -10.86 -6.05 4.75
N GLN A 161 -12.12 -5.78 4.94
CA GLN A 161 -12.78 -4.57 4.49
C GLN A 161 -12.86 -3.57 5.65
N GLN A 162 -12.36 -2.37 5.44
CA GLN A 162 -12.52 -1.25 6.37
C GLN A 162 -13.32 -0.15 5.67
N VAL A 163 -14.51 0.10 6.16
CA VAL A 163 -15.34 1.24 5.73
C VAL A 163 -14.80 2.52 6.38
N LEU A 164 -14.57 3.55 5.58
CA LEU A 164 -13.95 4.81 5.97
C LEU A 164 -14.92 5.99 6.02
N LYS A 165 -16.14 5.80 5.51
CA LYS A 165 -17.21 6.79 5.49
C LYS A 165 -18.47 6.21 6.12
N THR A 166 -19.30 7.08 6.70
CA THR A 166 -20.52 6.67 7.39
C THR A 166 -21.75 7.00 6.55
N ALA A 167 -22.72 6.08 6.45
CA ALA A 167 -24.02 6.36 5.82
C ALA A 167 -24.69 7.58 6.48
N GLY A 168 -25.20 8.48 5.66
CA GLY A 168 -25.76 9.78 6.08
C GLY A 168 -24.72 10.92 6.17
N GLU A 169 -23.43 10.64 6.03
CA GLU A 169 -22.37 11.67 5.99
C GLU A 169 -22.45 12.49 4.71
N HIS A 170 -22.39 13.83 4.82
CA HIS A 170 -22.19 14.72 3.66
C HIS A 170 -20.73 14.63 3.24
N PHE A 171 -20.52 14.16 2.02
CA PHE A 171 -19.20 13.97 1.42
C PHE A 171 -18.94 15.00 0.35
N GLN A 172 -17.80 15.67 0.44
CA GLN A 172 -17.28 16.59 -0.57
C GLN A 172 -16.05 15.97 -1.22
N GLN A 173 -16.13 15.70 -2.53
CA GLN A 173 -15.01 15.17 -3.31
C GLN A 173 -13.85 16.17 -3.30
N SER A 174 -12.66 15.69 -3.00
CA SER A 174 -11.43 16.47 -2.89
C SER A 174 -10.41 16.15 -3.98
N TYR A 175 -10.69 15.13 -4.80
CA TYR A 175 -9.80 14.62 -5.84
C TYR A 175 -8.43 14.19 -5.27
N SER A 176 -8.45 13.50 -4.15
CA SER A 176 -7.26 13.02 -3.44
C SER A 176 -7.54 11.69 -2.74
N ASN A 177 -6.51 11.11 -2.11
CA ASN A 177 -6.62 9.91 -1.29
C ASN A 177 -7.59 10.04 -0.08
N LYS A 178 -8.14 11.25 0.18
CA LYS A 178 -9.21 11.47 1.18
C LYS A 178 -10.59 11.04 0.68
N ASP A 179 -10.73 10.75 -0.60
CA ASP A 179 -11.99 10.35 -1.24
C ASP A 179 -12.28 8.85 -1.12
N TYR A 180 -11.51 8.12 -0.32
CA TYR A 180 -11.76 6.70 -0.07
C TYR A 180 -13.04 6.47 0.74
N LEU A 181 -13.94 5.64 0.22
CA LEU A 181 -15.12 5.11 0.91
C LEU A 181 -14.75 3.90 1.77
N ALA A 182 -13.88 3.07 1.25
CA ALA A 182 -13.38 1.88 1.93
C ALA A 182 -11.99 1.50 1.46
N ARG A 183 -11.32 0.71 2.28
CA ARG A 183 -10.11 -0.04 1.93
C ARG A 183 -10.39 -1.52 2.07
N ILE A 184 -10.05 -2.28 1.02
CA ILE A 184 -10.12 -3.75 1.00
C ILE A 184 -8.68 -4.25 0.96
N SER A 185 -8.27 -4.96 2.00
CA SER A 185 -6.93 -5.51 2.16
C SER A 185 -7.02 -7.03 2.13
N ILE A 186 -6.23 -7.68 1.27
CA ILE A 186 -6.26 -9.13 1.11
C ILE A 186 -4.83 -9.65 1.19
N VAL A 187 -4.62 -10.69 2.00
CA VAL A 187 -3.30 -11.33 2.14
C VAL A 187 -3.42 -12.85 2.05
N SER A 188 -2.38 -13.49 1.51
CA SER A 188 -2.16 -14.92 1.57
C SER A 188 -0.69 -15.21 1.87
N PRO A 189 -0.36 -15.69 3.06
CA PRO A 189 1.01 -16.07 3.42
C PRO A 189 1.61 -17.14 2.51
N SER A 190 0.78 -18.04 1.95
CA SER A 190 1.24 -19.07 1.00
C SER A 190 1.39 -18.57 -0.45
N GLY A 191 1.02 -17.32 -0.74
CA GLY A 191 1.18 -16.74 -2.07
C GLY A 191 0.08 -17.14 -3.08
N ARG A 192 -1.15 -17.39 -2.62
CA ARG A 192 -2.29 -17.71 -3.50
C ARG A 192 -2.68 -16.50 -4.34
N ASN A 193 -3.37 -16.76 -5.45
CA ASN A 193 -4.05 -15.72 -6.24
C ASN A 193 -5.18 -15.09 -5.42
N LEU A 194 -5.26 -13.76 -5.42
CA LEU A 194 -6.20 -12.98 -4.62
C LEU A 194 -7.40 -12.44 -5.41
N ASP A 195 -7.43 -12.64 -6.73
CA ASP A 195 -8.43 -12.03 -7.63
C ASP A 195 -9.86 -12.38 -7.24
N GLN A 196 -10.12 -13.65 -6.93
CA GLN A 196 -11.47 -14.08 -6.56
C GLN A 196 -11.94 -13.47 -5.25
N ALA A 197 -11.04 -13.36 -4.27
CA ALA A 197 -11.36 -12.73 -2.98
C ALA A 197 -11.66 -11.24 -3.17
N LEU A 198 -10.88 -10.54 -4.02
CA LEU A 198 -11.13 -9.15 -4.37
C LEU A 198 -12.49 -8.98 -5.07
N GLN A 199 -12.78 -9.79 -6.09
CA GLN A 199 -14.06 -9.73 -6.81
C GLN A 199 -15.25 -9.98 -5.88
N ASN A 200 -15.14 -10.93 -4.96
CA ASN A 200 -16.17 -11.21 -3.97
C ASN A 200 -16.40 -10.01 -3.04
N ALA A 201 -15.33 -9.37 -2.56
CA ALA A 201 -15.43 -8.20 -1.70
C ALA A 201 -16.06 -7.01 -2.43
N LEU A 202 -15.62 -6.73 -3.66
CA LEU A 202 -16.15 -5.62 -4.48
C LEU A 202 -17.61 -5.82 -4.88
N SER A 203 -18.03 -7.05 -5.27
CA SER A 203 -19.41 -7.32 -5.66
C SER A 203 -20.41 -7.23 -4.51
N ASN A 204 -19.95 -7.32 -3.27
CA ASN A 204 -20.76 -7.14 -2.07
C ASN A 204 -20.67 -5.73 -1.46
N PHE A 205 -19.89 -4.84 -2.07
CA PHE A 205 -19.73 -3.46 -1.59
C PHE A 205 -20.82 -2.58 -2.19
N ASP A 206 -21.60 -1.90 -1.34
CA ASP A 206 -22.77 -1.10 -1.72
C ASP A 206 -22.79 0.34 -1.16
N LEU A 207 -21.66 0.84 -0.66
CA LEU A 207 -21.55 2.21 -0.15
C LEU A 207 -21.14 3.18 -1.28
N ALA A 208 -21.93 4.23 -1.50
CA ALA A 208 -21.63 5.24 -2.49
C ALA A 208 -22.27 6.60 -2.13
N PRO A 209 -21.73 7.73 -2.59
CA PRO A 209 -22.43 9.00 -2.48
C PRO A 209 -23.64 9.04 -3.43
N THR A 210 -24.79 9.47 -2.93
CA THR A 210 -25.98 9.77 -3.74
C THR A 210 -25.94 11.23 -4.18
N ARG A 211 -26.29 11.51 -5.43
CA ARG A 211 -26.41 12.90 -5.89
C ARG A 211 -27.59 13.58 -5.19
N GLU A 212 -27.35 14.73 -4.58
CA GLU A 212 -28.45 15.58 -4.13
C GLU A 212 -29.27 15.96 -5.37
N VAL A 213 -30.54 15.56 -5.38
CA VAL A 213 -31.48 16.07 -6.38
C VAL A 213 -31.71 17.51 -6.02
N ALA A 214 -31.23 18.44 -6.85
CA ALA A 214 -31.55 19.87 -6.69
C ALA A 214 -33.08 20.05 -6.66
N ALA A 215 -33.58 20.56 -5.53
CA ALA A 215 -34.98 20.84 -5.32
C ALA A 215 -35.41 22.07 -6.14
#